data_0469f509b22ebd411600215c18f044e1
#
_entry.id   0469f509b22ebd411600215c18f044e1
#
_cell.length_a   1.000
_cell.length_b   1.000
_cell.length_c   1.000
_cell.angle_alpha   90.00
_cell.angle_beta   90.00
_cell.angle_gamma   90.00
#
_symmetry.space_group_name_H-M   'P 1'
#
loop_
_entity.id
_entity.type
_entity.pdbx_description
1 polymer ?
#
loop_
_entity_poly.entity_id
_entity_poly.type
_entity_poly.pdbx_seq_one_letter_code
_entity_poly.pdbx_strand_id
1 'polypeptide(L)'
;MLSNLAASIKKQKHSVMKKLAVVLFLGAVIASCGGGAGSDTKATTDPYDATKKTDDGNPSYDPKRGEGKFSKVDIPAALDVTMAVNGEKTFGVKCSSCHKLTAERLVGPGWMDVTKRHTPEWIMNFVTNTDAMITKDPKVQAQLEICLVRMPNQNLSDDEARSLYEFMRKNDGVK
;
A
#
# COMPACT_ATOMS: atom_id res chain seq x y z
N MET A 1 27.24 4.15 45.52
CA MET A 1 27.11 4.10 44.06
C MET A 1 25.88 4.84 43.48
N LEU A 2 24.80 5.05 44.22
CA LEU A 2 23.59 5.73 43.75
C LEU A 2 23.66 7.27 43.58
N SER A 3 24.59 7.93 44.29
CA SER A 3 24.77 9.39 44.24
C SER A 3 25.33 9.90 42.90
N ASN A 4 26.18 9.12 42.25
CA ASN A 4 26.80 9.52 40.98
C ASN A 4 25.87 9.41 39.78
N LEU A 5 24.86 8.54 39.86
CA LEU A 5 23.86 8.37 38.79
C LEU A 5 22.89 9.56 38.69
N ALA A 6 22.49 10.08 39.87
CA ALA A 6 21.58 11.23 39.94
C ALA A 6 22.23 12.53 39.42
N ALA A 7 23.51 12.72 39.67
CA ALA A 7 24.28 13.87 39.18
C ALA A 7 24.45 13.84 37.63
N SER A 8 24.66 12.64 37.08
CA SER A 8 24.77 12.46 35.60
C SER A 8 23.49 12.79 34.87
N ILE A 9 22.36 12.35 35.41
CA ILE A 9 21.01 12.60 34.80
C ILE A 9 20.68 14.10 34.85
N LYS A 10 21.02 14.80 35.94
CA LYS A 10 20.78 16.24 36.09
C LYS A 10 21.60 17.06 35.10
N LYS A 11 22.84 16.66 34.85
CA LYS A 11 23.78 17.33 33.91
C LYS A 11 23.30 17.13 32.44
N GLN A 12 22.76 15.97 32.12
CA GLN A 12 22.23 15.66 30.77
C GLN A 12 20.96 16.45 30.47
N LYS A 13 20.04 16.60 31.43
CA LYS A 13 18.81 17.40 31.28
C LYS A 13 19.10 18.88 31.02
N HIS A 14 20.10 19.48 31.70
CA HIS A 14 20.49 20.88 31.46
C HIS A 14 21.13 21.11 30.08
N SER A 15 21.87 20.13 29.56
CA SER A 15 22.50 20.23 28.25
C SER A 15 21.45 20.18 27.10
N VAL A 16 20.42 19.37 27.25
CA VAL A 16 19.34 19.26 26.26
C VAL A 16 18.48 20.53 26.24
N MET A 17 18.16 21.10 27.40
CA MET A 17 17.37 22.32 27.48
C MET A 17 18.10 23.56 26.90
N LYS A 18 19.41 23.66 27.08
CA LYS A 18 20.20 24.77 26.49
C LYS A 18 20.28 24.67 24.96
N LYS A 19 20.33 23.48 24.40
CA LYS A 19 20.31 23.28 22.94
C LYS A 19 18.93 23.56 22.32
N LEU A 20 17.83 23.27 23.03
CA LEU A 20 16.49 23.59 22.59
C LEU A 20 16.21 25.09 22.56
N ALA A 21 16.75 25.85 23.52
CA ALA A 21 16.55 27.31 23.58
C ALA A 21 17.27 28.07 22.44
N VAL A 22 18.39 27.56 21.93
CA VAL A 22 19.14 28.19 20.84
C VAL A 22 18.46 27.99 19.49
N VAL A 23 17.72 26.87 19.29
CA VAL A 23 17.00 26.61 18.02
C VAL A 23 15.74 27.47 17.88
N LEU A 24 15.13 27.93 18.99
CA LEU A 24 13.93 28.75 18.97
C LEU A 24 14.18 30.25 18.64
N PHE A 25 15.43 30.75 18.71
CA PHE A 25 15.74 32.15 18.46
C PHE A 25 16.18 32.50 17.03
N LEU A 26 16.40 31.50 16.15
CA LEU A 26 16.83 31.72 14.75
C LEU A 26 15.69 31.64 13.71
N GLY A 27 14.42 31.51 14.15
CA GLY A 27 13.27 31.26 13.28
C GLY A 27 12.36 32.47 13.00
N ALA A 28 12.71 33.68 13.37
CA ALA A 28 11.80 34.81 13.31
C ALA A 28 12.30 35.94 12.38
N VAL A 29 12.53 35.70 11.11
CA VAL A 29 12.49 36.73 10.05
C VAL A 29 12.28 36.05 8.69
N ILE A 30 11.07 35.81 8.25
CA ILE A 30 10.58 35.97 6.89
C ILE A 30 9.04 36.06 6.96
N ALA A 31 8.53 37.27 7.14
CA ALA A 31 7.14 37.61 6.84
C ALA A 31 7.19 38.51 5.61
N SER A 32 6.73 38.03 4.44
CA SER A 32 6.21 38.93 3.40
C SER A 32 5.37 38.15 2.37
N CYS A 33 4.14 38.59 2.30
CA CYS A 33 3.23 38.75 1.17
C CYS A 33 2.71 37.56 0.37
N GLY A 34 1.38 37.50 0.30
CA GLY A 34 0.63 37.06 -0.86
C GLY A 34 -0.60 36.24 -0.49
N GLY A 35 -1.77 36.92 -0.48
CA GLY A 35 -3.06 36.32 -0.16
C GLY A 35 -3.50 35.22 -1.16
N GLY A 36 -4.27 34.30 -0.67
CA GLY A 36 -4.95 33.25 -1.43
C GLY A 36 -5.61 32.29 -0.44
N ALA A 37 -6.90 32.52 -0.14
CA ALA A 37 -7.70 31.59 0.64
C ALA A 37 -7.84 30.28 -0.19
N GLY A 38 -7.14 29.26 0.19
CA GLY A 38 -7.31 27.89 -0.29
C GLY A 38 -7.32 26.97 0.91
N SER A 39 -8.46 26.34 1.16
CA SER A 39 -8.63 25.32 2.19
C SER A 39 -7.78 24.11 1.84
N ASP A 40 -6.55 24.06 2.39
CA ASP A 40 -5.67 22.91 2.25
C ASP A 40 -6.15 21.77 3.15
N THR A 41 -7.13 21.04 2.64
CA THR A 41 -7.30 19.65 3.04
C THR A 41 -6.06 18.91 2.52
N LYS A 42 -5.10 18.64 3.39
CA LYS A 42 -3.94 17.80 3.11
C LYS A 42 -4.44 16.41 2.78
N ALA A 43 -4.88 16.23 1.53
CA ALA A 43 -5.11 14.93 0.96
C ALA A 43 -3.76 14.21 0.99
N THR A 44 -3.64 13.22 1.85
CA THR A 44 -2.60 12.21 1.74
C THR A 44 -2.87 11.52 0.42
N THR A 45 -2.25 12.01 -0.64
CA THR A 45 -2.31 11.36 -1.95
C THR A 45 -1.61 10.03 -1.79
N ASP A 46 -2.42 8.97 -1.63
CA ASP A 46 -1.96 7.61 -1.83
C ASP A 46 -1.35 7.57 -3.23
N PRO A 47 -0.04 7.26 -3.39
CA PRO A 47 0.60 7.19 -4.71
C PRO A 47 -0.08 6.19 -5.64
N TYR A 48 -1.03 5.43 -5.11
CA TYR A 48 -1.80 4.40 -5.79
C TYR A 48 -3.28 4.79 -6.01
N ASP A 49 -3.60 6.07 -6.11
CA ASP A 49 -4.96 6.50 -6.42
C ASP A 49 -5.34 6.07 -7.86
N ALA A 50 -6.18 5.03 -7.92
CA ALA A 50 -6.70 4.47 -9.17
C ALA A 50 -7.61 5.43 -9.96
N THR A 51 -7.92 6.62 -9.43
CA THR A 51 -8.77 7.60 -10.10
C THR A 51 -8.00 8.49 -11.08
N LYS A 52 -6.66 8.51 -11.01
CA LYS A 52 -5.85 9.21 -11.98
C LYS A 52 -5.86 8.39 -13.29
N LYS A 53 -6.63 8.84 -14.27
CA LYS A 53 -6.62 8.31 -15.63
C LYS A 53 -5.20 8.38 -16.18
N THR A 54 -4.48 7.27 -16.12
CA THR A 54 -3.37 7.00 -17.02
C THR A 54 -3.98 6.31 -18.23
N ASP A 55 -4.49 7.11 -19.16
CA ASP A 55 -4.96 6.65 -20.45
C ASP A 55 -3.72 6.58 -21.37
N ASP A 56 -2.90 5.58 -21.14
CA ASP A 56 -1.66 5.38 -21.87
C ASP A 56 -1.86 4.40 -23.00
N GLY A 57 -2.54 4.89 -24.02
CA GLY A 57 -2.19 4.64 -25.41
C GLY A 57 -2.21 3.21 -25.96
N ASN A 58 -2.56 2.17 -25.20
CA ASN A 58 -2.78 0.85 -25.78
C ASN A 58 -4.28 0.55 -25.85
N PRO A 59 -4.94 0.78 -27.00
CA PRO A 59 -6.39 0.60 -27.15
C PRO A 59 -6.86 -0.84 -26.93
N SER A 60 -5.95 -1.80 -26.86
CA SER A 60 -6.26 -3.22 -26.61
C SER A 60 -6.09 -3.65 -25.14
N TYR A 61 -5.59 -2.78 -24.27
CA TYR A 61 -5.43 -3.09 -22.85
C TYR A 61 -6.62 -2.62 -22.02
N ASP A 62 -7.24 -3.54 -21.26
CA ASP A 62 -8.32 -3.22 -20.34
C ASP A 62 -7.76 -2.99 -18.91
N PRO A 63 -7.68 -1.75 -18.42
CA PRO A 63 -7.13 -1.43 -17.11
C PRO A 63 -7.98 -1.89 -15.92
N LYS A 64 -9.22 -2.33 -16.17
CA LYS A 64 -10.08 -2.93 -15.14
C LYS A 64 -9.85 -4.43 -15.01
N ARG A 65 -9.59 -5.09 -16.11
CA ARG A 65 -9.38 -6.54 -16.16
C ARG A 65 -7.91 -6.91 -15.98
N GLY A 66 -7.00 -6.10 -16.46
CA GLY A 66 -5.60 -6.45 -16.58
C GLY A 66 -5.32 -7.51 -17.66
N GLU A 67 -4.13 -8.09 -17.63
CA GLU A 67 -3.67 -9.08 -18.60
C GLU A 67 -3.70 -10.48 -18.00
N GLY A 68 -4.55 -11.35 -18.54
CA GLY A 68 -4.65 -12.73 -18.10
C GLY A 68 -5.95 -13.41 -18.52
N LYS A 69 -6.19 -14.59 -17.99
CA LYS A 69 -7.29 -15.49 -18.39
C LYS A 69 -8.64 -15.12 -17.78
N PHE A 70 -8.66 -14.38 -16.68
CA PHE A 70 -9.91 -14.00 -16.00
C PHE A 70 -10.52 -12.80 -16.72
N SER A 71 -11.58 -13.03 -17.49
CA SER A 71 -12.32 -11.99 -18.21
C SER A 71 -13.60 -11.57 -17.48
N LYS A 72 -14.14 -12.46 -16.66
CA LYS A 72 -15.29 -12.25 -15.79
C LYS A 72 -15.19 -13.16 -14.59
N VAL A 73 -15.36 -12.61 -13.39
CA VAL A 73 -15.37 -13.35 -12.12
C VAL A 73 -16.65 -13.01 -11.38
N ASP A 74 -17.51 -14.00 -11.19
CA ASP A 74 -18.75 -13.82 -10.43
C ASP A 74 -18.42 -13.88 -8.92
N ILE A 75 -18.69 -12.78 -8.23
CA ILE A 75 -18.43 -12.61 -6.80
C ILE A 75 -19.77 -12.43 -6.07
N PRO A 76 -20.18 -13.39 -5.23
CA PRO A 76 -21.34 -13.23 -4.35
C PRO A 76 -21.15 -12.05 -3.39
N ALA A 77 -22.24 -11.38 -3.01
CA ALA A 77 -22.16 -10.28 -2.04
C ALA A 77 -21.64 -10.75 -0.67
N ALA A 78 -22.10 -11.90 -0.20
CA ALA A 78 -21.64 -12.51 1.02
C ALA A 78 -20.22 -13.08 0.87
N LEU A 79 -19.46 -13.05 1.96
CA LEU A 79 -18.12 -13.63 2.01
C LEU A 79 -18.18 -15.16 1.97
N ASP A 80 -17.37 -15.80 1.14
CA ASP A 80 -17.09 -17.23 1.30
C ASP A 80 -16.02 -17.42 2.38
N VAL A 81 -16.48 -17.77 3.59
CA VAL A 81 -15.60 -17.92 4.75
C VAL A 81 -14.57 -19.04 4.55
N THR A 82 -14.96 -20.13 3.90
CA THR A 82 -14.06 -21.26 3.64
C THR A 82 -12.94 -20.86 2.70
N MET A 83 -13.27 -20.19 1.60
CA MET A 83 -12.27 -19.64 0.69
C MET A 83 -11.40 -18.60 1.39
N ALA A 84 -11.98 -17.70 2.20
CA ALA A 84 -11.21 -16.70 2.92
C ALA A 84 -10.18 -17.32 3.88
N VAL A 85 -10.52 -18.41 4.57
CA VAL A 85 -9.57 -19.15 5.45
C VAL A 85 -8.45 -19.80 4.63
N ASN A 86 -8.76 -20.35 3.45
CA ASN A 86 -7.74 -20.92 2.57
C ASN A 86 -6.83 -19.82 1.97
N GLY A 87 -7.41 -18.68 1.61
CA GLY A 87 -6.67 -17.52 1.14
C GLY A 87 -5.73 -16.94 2.21
N GLU A 88 -6.15 -16.94 3.48
CA GLU A 88 -5.31 -16.54 4.62
C GLU A 88 -4.06 -17.42 4.75
N LYS A 89 -4.21 -18.74 4.59
CA LYS A 89 -3.08 -19.67 4.57
C LYS A 89 -2.14 -19.37 3.40
N THR A 90 -2.69 -19.18 2.21
CA THR A 90 -1.91 -18.82 1.01
C THR A 90 -1.16 -17.50 1.22
N PHE A 91 -1.82 -16.48 1.77
CA PHE A 91 -1.18 -15.22 2.15
C PHE A 91 0.00 -15.44 3.10
N GLY A 92 -0.21 -16.18 4.18
CA GLY A 92 0.81 -16.44 5.20
C GLY A 92 2.09 -17.06 4.62
N VAL A 93 1.95 -17.96 3.65
CA VAL A 93 3.08 -18.70 3.07
C VAL A 93 3.73 -17.95 1.90
N LYS A 94 2.92 -17.35 1.01
CA LYS A 94 3.39 -16.86 -0.28
C LYS A 94 3.50 -15.33 -0.38
N CYS A 95 2.85 -14.57 0.51
CA CYS A 95 2.67 -13.13 0.32
C CYS A 95 3.17 -12.27 1.49
N SER A 96 3.04 -12.78 2.74
CA SER A 96 3.25 -12.01 3.98
C SER A 96 4.69 -11.50 4.18
N SER A 97 5.68 -12.12 3.53
CA SER A 97 7.06 -11.65 3.56
C SER A 97 7.27 -10.30 2.88
N CYS A 98 6.37 -9.95 1.93
CA CYS A 98 6.49 -8.73 1.14
C CYS A 98 5.30 -7.79 1.31
N HIS A 99 4.12 -8.26 1.72
CA HIS A 99 2.90 -7.47 1.83
C HIS A 99 2.36 -7.46 3.25
N LYS A 100 1.88 -6.28 3.72
CA LYS A 100 1.11 -6.13 4.94
C LYS A 100 -0.38 -6.07 4.62
N LEU A 101 -1.22 -6.43 5.59
CA LEU A 101 -2.68 -6.31 5.50
C LEU A 101 -3.18 -4.88 5.76
N THR A 102 -2.32 -4.01 6.28
CA THR A 102 -2.57 -2.58 6.51
C THR A 102 -2.28 -1.77 5.26
N ALA A 103 -2.41 -0.43 5.34
CA ALA A 103 -2.00 0.49 4.28
C ALA A 103 -0.47 0.60 4.13
N GLU A 104 0.28 0.15 5.13
CA GLU A 104 1.74 0.30 5.14
C GLU A 104 2.40 -0.58 4.08
N ARG A 105 3.35 0.01 3.35
CA ARG A 105 4.25 -0.72 2.48
C ARG A 105 5.32 -1.46 3.29
N LEU A 106 5.61 -2.72 2.93
CA LEU A 106 6.78 -3.45 3.39
C LEU A 106 7.82 -3.49 2.26
N VAL A 107 7.82 -4.51 1.44
CA VAL A 107 8.51 -4.56 0.14
C VAL A 107 7.52 -4.15 -0.94
N GLY A 108 6.38 -4.82 -1.00
CA GLY A 108 5.23 -4.47 -1.83
C GLY A 108 4.23 -3.56 -1.12
N PRO A 109 3.19 -3.09 -1.84
CA PRO A 109 2.15 -2.24 -1.27
C PRO A 109 1.32 -2.98 -0.21
N GLY A 110 0.75 -2.21 0.73
CA GLY A 110 -0.21 -2.74 1.69
C GLY A 110 -1.54 -3.12 1.05
N TRP A 111 -2.25 -4.09 1.64
CA TRP A 111 -3.47 -4.65 1.08
C TRP A 111 -4.77 -4.04 1.62
N MET A 112 -4.70 -3.07 2.54
CA MET A 112 -5.91 -2.38 3.00
C MET A 112 -6.66 -1.79 1.81
N ASP A 113 -7.96 -2.06 1.74
CA ASP A 113 -8.88 -1.62 0.68
C ASP A 113 -8.50 -2.03 -0.75
N VAL A 114 -7.71 -3.10 -0.92
CA VAL A 114 -7.25 -3.54 -2.24
C VAL A 114 -8.42 -3.96 -3.15
N THR A 115 -9.47 -4.56 -2.58
CA THR A 115 -10.67 -4.96 -3.35
C THR A 115 -11.59 -3.80 -3.70
N LYS A 116 -11.38 -2.62 -3.09
CA LYS A 116 -12.05 -1.38 -3.46
C LYS A 116 -11.31 -0.62 -4.57
N ARG A 117 -9.99 -0.86 -4.69
CA ARG A 117 -9.13 -0.22 -5.71
C ARG A 117 -9.06 -0.99 -7.01
N HIS A 118 -9.25 -2.31 -6.96
CA HIS A 118 -9.12 -3.20 -8.12
C HIS A 118 -10.28 -4.16 -8.21
N THR A 119 -10.63 -4.52 -9.43
CA THR A 119 -11.65 -5.53 -9.71
C THR A 119 -11.15 -6.93 -9.38
N PRO A 120 -12.03 -7.92 -9.17
CA PRO A 120 -11.63 -9.31 -8.97
C PRO A 120 -10.81 -9.86 -10.15
N GLU A 121 -11.19 -9.52 -11.39
CA GLU A 121 -10.46 -9.93 -12.59
C GLU A 121 -9.02 -9.42 -12.56
N TRP A 122 -8.83 -8.14 -12.26
CA TRP A 122 -7.51 -7.54 -12.21
C TRP A 122 -6.62 -8.20 -11.15
N ILE A 123 -7.16 -8.40 -9.94
CA ILE A 123 -6.42 -9.03 -8.84
C ILE A 123 -6.06 -10.46 -9.19
N MET A 124 -7.02 -11.27 -9.66
CA MET A 124 -6.78 -12.66 -10.01
C MET A 124 -5.81 -12.81 -11.18
N ASN A 125 -5.92 -11.94 -12.20
CA ASN A 125 -4.94 -11.90 -13.29
C ASN A 125 -3.55 -11.51 -12.78
N PHE A 126 -3.45 -10.54 -11.88
CA PHE A 126 -2.15 -10.12 -11.37
C PHE A 126 -1.43 -11.24 -10.59
N VAL A 127 -2.13 -11.93 -9.71
CA VAL A 127 -1.49 -12.97 -8.88
C VAL A 127 -1.21 -14.28 -9.62
N THR A 128 -1.85 -14.51 -10.78
CA THR A 128 -1.64 -15.72 -11.61
C THR A 128 -0.81 -15.48 -12.87
N ASN A 129 -0.66 -14.22 -13.30
CA ASN A 129 0.06 -13.84 -14.51
C ASN A 129 0.93 -12.59 -14.26
N THR A 130 1.66 -12.61 -13.16
CA THR A 130 2.41 -11.46 -12.62
C THR A 130 3.34 -10.83 -13.65
N ASP A 131 4.07 -11.64 -14.41
CA ASP A 131 5.06 -11.13 -15.39
C ASP A 131 4.42 -10.32 -16.52
N ALA A 132 3.30 -10.80 -17.07
CA ALA A 132 2.58 -10.05 -18.09
C ALA A 132 1.95 -8.77 -17.54
N MET A 133 1.40 -8.82 -16.32
CA MET A 133 0.87 -7.64 -15.65
C MET A 133 1.94 -6.58 -15.39
N ILE A 134 3.12 -6.95 -14.90
CA ILE A 134 4.24 -6.02 -14.70
C ILE A 134 4.68 -5.39 -16.01
N THR A 135 4.60 -6.13 -17.11
CA THR A 135 5.05 -5.65 -18.43
C THR A 135 4.03 -4.73 -19.10
N LYS A 136 2.73 -4.99 -18.90
CA LYS A 136 1.66 -4.35 -19.69
C LYS A 136 0.80 -3.37 -18.90
N ASP A 137 0.68 -3.53 -17.57
CA ASP A 137 -0.18 -2.66 -16.75
C ASP A 137 0.56 -1.40 -16.31
N PRO A 138 0.13 -0.20 -16.72
CA PRO A 138 0.80 1.04 -16.35
C PRO A 138 0.82 1.31 -14.84
N LYS A 139 -0.23 0.87 -14.10
CA LYS A 139 -0.27 1.04 -12.64
C LYS A 139 0.74 0.14 -11.95
N VAL A 140 0.91 -1.09 -12.45
CA VAL A 140 1.90 -2.01 -11.92
C VAL A 140 3.32 -1.54 -12.23
N GLN A 141 3.55 -0.96 -13.42
CA GLN A 141 4.83 -0.35 -13.78
C GLN A 141 5.17 0.83 -12.86
N ALA A 142 4.23 1.74 -12.63
CA ALA A 142 4.41 2.84 -11.69
C ALA A 142 4.67 2.34 -10.26
N GLN A 143 3.99 1.26 -9.84
CA GLN A 143 4.21 0.64 -8.53
C GLN A 143 5.60 -0.01 -8.43
N LEU A 144 6.11 -0.59 -9.51
CA LEU A 144 7.47 -1.15 -9.56
C LEU A 144 8.54 -0.06 -9.37
N GLU A 145 8.34 1.12 -9.95
CA GLU A 145 9.25 2.27 -9.75
C GLU A 145 9.30 2.72 -8.29
N ILE A 146 8.18 2.60 -7.56
CA ILE A 146 8.11 2.95 -6.13
C ILE A 146 8.73 1.86 -5.26
N CYS A 147 8.42 0.59 -5.55
CA CYS A 147 8.85 -0.55 -4.72
C CYS A 147 10.29 -0.97 -5.00
N LEU A 148 10.80 -0.71 -6.21
CA LEU A 148 12.15 -1.09 -6.70
C LEU A 148 12.43 -2.60 -6.67
N VAL A 149 11.41 -3.42 -6.41
CA VAL A 149 11.50 -4.88 -6.36
C VAL A 149 10.37 -5.47 -7.19
N ARG A 150 10.74 -6.31 -8.14
CA ARG A 150 9.77 -7.04 -8.97
C ARG A 150 9.07 -8.11 -8.13
N MET A 151 7.74 -8.11 -8.13
CA MET A 151 6.97 -9.18 -7.51
C MET A 151 7.22 -10.49 -8.26
N PRO A 152 7.69 -11.55 -7.59
CA PRO A 152 7.86 -12.85 -8.23
C PRO A 152 6.52 -13.53 -8.46
N ASN A 153 6.41 -14.31 -9.54
CA ASN A 153 5.24 -15.15 -9.77
C ASN A 153 5.17 -16.23 -8.68
N GLN A 154 4.06 -16.29 -7.97
CA GLN A 154 3.84 -17.26 -6.88
C GLN A 154 3.23 -18.58 -7.36
N ASN A 155 3.03 -18.75 -8.67
CA ASN A 155 2.45 -19.94 -9.30
C ASN A 155 1.15 -20.39 -8.63
N LEU A 156 0.24 -19.43 -8.41
CA LEU A 156 -1.05 -19.73 -7.82
C LEU A 156 -1.94 -20.47 -8.83
N SER A 157 -2.64 -21.49 -8.35
CA SER A 157 -3.78 -22.06 -9.07
C SER A 157 -4.96 -21.06 -9.07
N ASP A 158 -5.97 -21.33 -9.92
CA ASP A 158 -7.17 -20.50 -9.99
C ASP A 158 -7.93 -20.50 -8.66
N ASP A 159 -8.01 -21.67 -8.00
CA ASP A 159 -8.65 -21.82 -6.70
C ASP A 159 -7.89 -21.09 -5.59
N GLU A 160 -6.56 -21.13 -5.62
CA GLU A 160 -5.74 -20.34 -4.68
C GLU A 160 -5.92 -18.84 -4.92
N ALA A 161 -5.93 -18.39 -6.17
CA ALA A 161 -6.15 -16.97 -6.51
C ALA A 161 -7.56 -16.51 -6.09
N ARG A 162 -8.58 -17.34 -6.32
CA ARG A 162 -9.96 -17.06 -5.91
C ARG A 162 -10.09 -17.02 -4.38
N SER A 163 -9.46 -17.94 -3.68
CA SER A 163 -9.41 -17.98 -2.22
C SER A 163 -8.67 -16.77 -1.65
N LEU A 164 -7.56 -16.40 -2.27
CA LEU A 164 -6.79 -15.21 -1.88
C LEU A 164 -7.62 -13.92 -2.05
N TYR A 165 -8.39 -13.82 -3.13
CA TYR A 165 -9.31 -12.70 -3.32
C TYR A 165 -10.38 -12.63 -2.22
N GLU A 166 -10.97 -13.76 -1.80
CA GLU A 166 -11.90 -13.79 -0.67
C GLU A 166 -11.24 -13.37 0.65
N PHE A 167 -9.99 -13.75 0.87
CA PHE A 167 -9.24 -13.27 2.02
C PHE A 167 -9.03 -11.75 1.98
N MET A 168 -8.71 -11.19 0.81
CA MET A 168 -8.63 -9.74 0.63
C MET A 168 -9.96 -9.05 0.93
N ARG A 169 -11.10 -9.61 0.48
CA ARG A 169 -12.45 -9.11 0.81
C ARG A 169 -12.71 -9.10 2.32
N LYS A 170 -12.36 -10.21 3.00
CA LYS A 170 -12.44 -10.31 4.47
C LYS A 170 -11.62 -9.21 5.15
N ASN A 171 -10.38 -8.99 4.70
CA ASN A 171 -9.50 -7.93 5.22
C ASN A 171 -10.10 -6.53 5.01
N ASP A 172 -10.82 -6.32 3.92
CA ASP A 172 -11.48 -5.06 3.57
C ASP A 172 -12.89 -4.92 4.21
N GLY A 173 -13.27 -5.86 5.11
CA GLY A 173 -14.46 -5.76 5.95
C GLY A 173 -15.72 -6.43 5.41
N VAL A 174 -15.67 -7.19 4.32
CA VAL A 174 -16.80 -7.99 3.85
C VAL A 174 -17.06 -9.16 4.81
N LYS A 175 -18.33 -9.39 5.11
CA LYS A 175 -18.81 -10.43 6.07
C LYS A 175 -19.65 -11.49 5.36
#